data_aea4e264ddf3991396f7e2a31455047c
#
_entry.id   aea4e264ddf3991396f7e2a31455047c
#
_cell.length_a   1.000
_cell.length_b   1.000
_cell.length_c   1.000
_cell.angle_alpha   90.00
_cell.angle_beta   90.00
_cell.angle_gamma   90.00
#
_symmetry.space_group_name_H-M   'P 1'
#
loop_
_entity.id
_entity.type
_entity.pdbx_description
1 polymer ?
#
loop_
_entity_poly.entity_id
_entity_poly.type
_entity_poly.pdbx_seq_one_letter_code
_entity_poly.pdbx_strand_id
1 'polypeptide(L)' 'MRVIHDYGLVRVVSLGDPFNLTYDIEVQCQRDGEWHLYQGFDSLSDDYAYTNAREAAGHAIRERAAEIAGASRC' A
#
# COMPACT_ATOMS: atom_id res chain seq x y z
N MET A 1 8.14 9.91 6.81
CA MET A 1 7.26 8.77 6.48
C MET A 1 7.08 7.89 7.70
N ARG A 2 5.88 7.47 7.96
CA ARG A 2 5.55 6.56 9.07
C ARG A 2 4.84 5.33 8.52
N VAL A 3 5.33 4.14 8.87
CA VAL A 3 4.64 2.89 8.53
C VAL A 3 3.47 2.71 9.49
N ILE A 4 2.25 2.65 8.95
CA ILE A 4 1.01 2.48 9.74
C ILE A 4 0.75 0.98 9.96
N HIS A 5 0.87 0.20 8.88
CA HIS A 5 0.71 -1.25 8.90
C HIS A 5 1.81 -1.88 8.08
N ASP A 6 2.43 -2.92 8.62
CA ASP A 6 3.49 -3.66 7.94
C ASP A 6 3.06 -5.13 7.82
N TYR A 7 2.88 -5.58 6.58
CA TYR A 7 2.48 -6.95 6.25
C TYR A 7 3.60 -7.73 5.55
N GLY A 8 4.83 -7.27 5.66
CA GLY A 8 5.98 -7.88 5.00
C GLY A 8 6.21 -7.32 3.60
N LEU A 9 5.64 -7.95 2.58
CA LEU A 9 5.77 -7.50 1.18
C LEU A 9 4.78 -6.42 0.78
N VAL A 10 3.87 -6.05 1.67
CA VAL A 10 2.90 -4.97 1.49
C VAL A 10 2.90 -4.14 2.76
N ARG A 11 2.82 -2.83 2.62
CA ARG A 11 2.72 -1.93 3.77
C ARG A 11 1.80 -0.75 3.47
N VAL A 12 1.26 -0.16 4.53
CA VAL A 12 0.53 1.11 4.47
C VAL A 12 1.36 2.15 5.18
N VAL A 13 1.63 3.26 4.51
CA VAL A 13 2.46 4.33 5.04
C VAL A 13 1.74 5.67 5.02
N SER A 14 2.06 6.52 5.99
CA SER A 14 1.66 7.92 5.99
C SER A 14 2.87 8.77 5.60
N LEU A 15 2.72 9.61 4.57
CA LEU A 15 3.81 10.47 4.08
C LEU A 15 3.91 11.77 4.88
N GLY A 16 2.90 12.11 5.66
CA GLY A 16 2.92 13.23 6.57
C GLY A 16 1.98 14.34 6.18
N ASP A 17 2.43 15.32 5.38
CA ASP A 17 1.68 16.54 5.11
C ASP A 17 0.64 16.36 3.99
N PRO A 18 -0.66 16.24 4.32
CA PRO A 18 -1.70 16.03 3.32
C PRO A 18 -1.98 17.28 2.47
N PHE A 19 -1.55 18.46 2.90
CA PHE A 19 -1.81 19.70 2.18
C PHE A 19 -0.89 19.89 0.98
N ASN A 20 0.30 19.27 0.98
CA ASN A 20 1.31 19.41 -0.06
C ASN A 20 1.49 18.16 -0.92
N LEU A 21 0.69 17.12 -0.68
CA LEU A 21 0.79 15.84 -1.38
C LEU A 21 -0.53 15.50 -2.07
N THR A 22 -0.46 14.90 -3.25
CA THR A 22 -1.63 14.36 -3.94
C THR A 22 -2.26 13.24 -3.10
N TYR A 23 -1.39 12.37 -2.55
CA TYR A 23 -1.79 11.31 -1.63
C TYR A 23 -0.90 11.37 -0.40
N ASP A 24 -1.48 11.40 0.78
CA ASP A 24 -0.72 11.35 2.02
C ASP A 24 -0.64 9.95 2.62
N ILE A 25 -1.48 9.02 2.14
CA ILE A 25 -1.47 7.62 2.55
C ILE A 25 -1.24 6.77 1.32
N GLU A 26 -0.29 5.84 1.41
CA GLU A 26 0.04 4.93 0.31
C GLU A 26 0.03 3.48 0.76
N VAL A 27 -0.54 2.63 -0.08
CA VAL A 27 -0.32 1.19 -0.03
C VAL A 27 0.83 0.88 -0.96
N GLN A 28 1.87 0.25 -0.45
CA GLN A 28 3.10 -0.05 -1.19
C GLN A 28 3.36 -1.55 -1.20
N CYS A 29 3.84 -2.04 -2.35
CA CYS A 29 4.27 -3.42 -2.52
C CYS A 29 5.76 -3.48 -2.76
N GLN A 30 6.45 -4.43 -2.14
CA GLN A 30 7.87 -4.66 -2.35
C GLN A 30 8.10 -5.67 -3.47
N ARG A 31 8.94 -5.30 -4.44
CA ARG A 31 9.40 -6.16 -5.54
C ARG A 31 10.87 -5.89 -5.77
N ASP A 32 11.66 -6.94 -5.85
CA ASP A 32 13.10 -6.85 -6.10
C ASP A 32 13.83 -5.94 -5.12
N GLY A 33 13.37 -5.94 -3.86
CA GLY A 33 13.94 -5.10 -2.80
C GLY A 33 13.48 -3.65 -2.81
N GLU A 34 12.61 -3.26 -3.73
CA GLU A 34 12.11 -1.88 -3.85
C GLU A 34 10.62 -1.78 -3.55
N TRP A 35 10.23 -0.64 -2.96
CA TRP A 35 8.83 -0.35 -2.68
C TRP A 35 8.20 0.39 -3.85
N HIS A 36 7.08 -0.15 -4.34
CA HIS A 36 6.31 0.44 -5.44
C HIS A 36 4.92 0.84 -4.96
N LEU A 37 4.42 1.96 -5.45
CA LEU A 37 3.07 2.40 -5.16
C LEU A 37 2.05 1.43 -5.75
N TYR A 38 1.16 0.91 -4.89
CA TYR A 38 0.02 0.11 -5.30
C TYR A 38 -1.22 1.00 -5.46
N GLN A 39 -1.54 1.79 -4.43
CA GLN A 39 -2.65 2.73 -4.47
C GLN A 39 -2.43 3.85 -3.44
N GLY A 40 -2.78 5.09 -3.83
CA GLY A 40 -2.71 6.25 -2.97
C GLY A 40 -4.09 6.68 -2.49
N PHE A 41 -4.13 7.30 -1.30
CA PHE A 41 -5.34 7.84 -0.69
C PHE A 41 -5.07 9.23 -0.12
N ASP A 42 -6.05 10.10 -0.25
CA ASP A 42 -5.98 11.47 0.28
C ASP A 42 -6.90 11.60 1.50
N SER A 43 -6.32 11.71 2.69
CA SER A 43 -7.09 11.79 3.93
C SER A 43 -7.88 13.08 4.07
N LEU A 44 -7.55 14.13 3.32
CA LEU A 44 -8.30 15.39 3.35
C LEU A 44 -9.63 15.27 2.61
N SER A 45 -9.68 14.50 1.52
CA SER A 45 -10.88 14.35 0.70
C SER A 45 -11.67 13.08 0.99
N ASP A 46 -11.08 12.13 1.70
CA ASP A 46 -11.67 10.83 1.99
C ASP A 46 -11.63 10.56 3.49
N ASP A 47 -12.79 10.65 4.16
CA ASP A 47 -12.92 10.37 5.59
C ASP A 47 -12.60 8.92 5.94
N TYR A 48 -12.65 8.04 4.96
CA TYR A 48 -12.38 6.61 5.13
C TYR A 48 -11.03 6.19 4.55
N ALA A 49 -10.11 7.15 4.35
CA ALA A 49 -8.82 6.88 3.72
C ALA A 49 -8.05 5.73 4.39
N TYR A 50 -7.99 5.71 5.72
CA TYR A 50 -7.29 4.65 6.46
C TYR A 50 -7.96 3.29 6.29
N THR A 51 -9.29 3.24 6.35
CA THR A 51 -10.06 2.01 6.16
C THR A 51 -9.90 1.50 4.72
N ASN A 52 -10.00 2.40 3.74
CA ASN A 52 -9.83 2.06 2.33
C ASN A 52 -8.41 1.58 2.04
N ALA A 53 -7.41 2.19 2.67
CA ALA A 53 -6.02 1.76 2.53
C ALA A 53 -5.80 0.35 3.07
N ARG A 54 -6.41 0.00 4.20
CA ARG A 54 -6.33 -1.36 4.75
C ARG A 54 -6.99 -2.38 3.82
N GLU A 55 -8.13 -2.05 3.24
CA GLU A 55 -8.79 -2.93 2.27
C GLU A 55 -7.94 -3.12 1.02
N ALA A 56 -7.37 -2.03 0.49
CA ALA A 56 -6.47 -2.10 -0.64
C ALA A 56 -5.22 -2.93 -0.34
N ALA A 57 -4.69 -2.83 0.88
CA ALA A 57 -3.57 -3.66 1.32
C ALA A 57 -3.93 -5.15 1.30
N GLY A 58 -5.14 -5.51 1.71
CA GLY A 58 -5.64 -6.88 1.63
C GLY A 58 -5.67 -7.41 0.20
N HIS A 59 -6.12 -6.59 -0.76
CA HIS A 59 -6.09 -6.94 -2.18
C HIS A 59 -4.66 -7.09 -2.68
N ALA A 60 -3.77 -6.17 -2.32
CA ALA A 60 -2.37 -6.21 -2.72
C ALA A 60 -1.67 -7.47 -2.20
N ILE A 61 -1.95 -7.88 -0.97
CA ILE A 61 -1.40 -9.10 -0.38
C ILE A 61 -1.83 -10.31 -1.20
N ARG A 62 -3.11 -10.42 -1.54
CA ARG A 62 -3.63 -11.54 -2.34
C ARG A 62 -3.04 -11.57 -3.74
N GLU A 63 -2.93 -10.41 -4.40
CA GLU A 63 -2.31 -10.32 -5.72
C GLU A 63 -0.84 -10.71 -5.68
N ARG A 64 -0.11 -10.25 -4.67
CA ARG A 64 1.32 -10.58 -4.52
C ARG A 64 1.52 -12.07 -4.24
N ALA A 65 0.67 -12.67 -3.42
CA ALA A 65 0.70 -14.11 -3.16
C ALA A 65 0.44 -14.92 -4.43
N ALA A 66 -0.52 -14.49 -5.25
CA ALA A 66 -0.82 -15.14 -6.53
C ALA A 66 0.34 -15.02 -7.52
N GLU A 67 1.01 -13.88 -7.58
CA GLU A 67 2.20 -13.68 -8.42
C GLU A 67 3.33 -14.62 -8.01
N ILE A 68 3.60 -14.74 -6.71
CA ILE A 68 4.64 -15.63 -6.18
C ILE A 68 4.29 -17.08 -6.49
N ALA A 69 3.05 -17.50 -6.27
CA ALA A 69 2.57 -18.84 -6.57
C ALA A 69 2.67 -19.15 -8.08
N GLY A 70 2.32 -18.18 -8.93
CA GLY A 70 2.44 -18.29 -10.37
C GLY A 70 3.90 -18.47 -10.82
N ALA A 71 4.80 -17.67 -10.24
CA ALA A 71 6.24 -17.78 -10.54
C ALA A 71 6.81 -19.14 -10.11
N SER A 72 6.30 -19.72 -9.02
CA SER A 72 6.74 -21.01 -8.52
C SER A 72 6.32 -22.19 -9.41
N ARG A 73 5.38 -21.98 -10.33
CA ARG A 73 4.88 -23.04 -11.23
C ARG A 73 5.64 -23.14 -12.53
N CYS A 74 6.55 -22.23 -12.75
CA CYS A 74 7.35 -22.21 -14.00
C CYS A 74 8.60 -23.11 -13.95
#